data_87807c0358d1d3e2389213d0341b8957
#
_entry.id   87807c0358d1d3e2389213d0341b8957
#
_cell.length_a   1.000
_cell.length_b   1.000
_cell.length_c   1.000
_cell.angle_alpha   90.00
_cell.angle_beta   90.00
_cell.angle_gamma   90.00
#
_symmetry.space_group_name_H-M   'P 1'
#
loop_
_entity.id
_entity.type
_entity.pdbx_description
1 polymer ?
#
loop_
_entity_poly.entity_id
_entity_poly.type
_entity_poly.pdbx_seq_one_letter_code
_entity_poly.pdbx_strand_id
1 'polypeptide(L)'
;MTQAAVRTEADTAAGEDILAIAREQVLERGIGLTQEQTLRVLQLGDDRLEETLSLAHEVRMKHCGPEVEVEGIISLKTGGCPEDCHFCSQSGLFQSPVRAAWLDIPSLVEAAKQTAKSGATEFCIVAAVRGPDERLMAQVAAGVEAIRNEVDIQVACSLGMLNQAQVDQLSAMGVHRYNHNLETAKSHFPKVVTTHSYEERYETLRMVREAGMEVCSGGILGMGESLEQRAEFASQLAELEPDEVPLNFLNPRPGTPFGDLEVLPAADALRAVAAFRLALPRTMLRFAGGREITLGDLGAKQGILGGINAVIVGNYLTTLGRPAEADLDLLGELKMPIKALNETL
;
A
#
# COMPACT_ATOMS: atom_id res chain seq x y z
N MET A 1 30.17 -42.74 -29.47
CA MET A 1 29.37 -41.56 -29.81
C MET A 1 28.57 -41.13 -28.57
N THR A 2 29.10 -40.16 -27.86
CA THR A 2 28.52 -39.68 -26.60
C THR A 2 27.48 -38.63 -26.92
N GLN A 3 26.20 -38.90 -26.63
CA GLN A 3 25.13 -37.88 -26.70
C GLN A 3 25.36 -36.88 -25.59
N ALA A 4 25.76 -35.65 -25.98
CA ALA A 4 25.71 -34.50 -25.11
C ALA A 4 24.23 -34.11 -24.96
N ALA A 5 23.70 -34.29 -23.75
CA ALA A 5 22.36 -33.78 -23.40
C ALA A 5 22.38 -32.26 -23.51
N VAL A 6 21.57 -31.73 -24.38
CA VAL A 6 21.26 -30.28 -24.45
C VAL A 6 20.46 -29.96 -23.21
N ARG A 7 21.08 -29.34 -22.21
CA ARG A 7 20.38 -28.71 -21.09
C ARG A 7 19.51 -27.56 -21.64
N THR A 8 18.24 -27.64 -21.40
CA THR A 8 17.31 -26.53 -21.76
C THR A 8 17.53 -25.33 -20.82
N GLU A 9 17.30 -24.12 -21.31
CA GLU A 9 17.42 -22.88 -20.50
C GLU A 9 16.63 -22.94 -19.18
N ALA A 10 15.53 -23.72 -19.12
CA ALA A 10 14.76 -23.97 -17.91
C ALA A 10 15.51 -24.78 -16.85
N ASP A 11 16.37 -25.75 -17.25
CA ASP A 11 17.17 -26.57 -16.33
C ASP A 11 18.37 -25.79 -15.73
N THR A 12 18.82 -24.74 -16.42
CA THR A 12 19.89 -23.87 -15.90
C THR A 12 19.38 -22.87 -14.87
N ALA A 13 18.14 -22.39 -14.99
CA ALA A 13 17.54 -21.41 -14.06
C ALA A 13 17.19 -22.01 -12.66
N ALA A 14 16.95 -23.30 -12.56
CA ALA A 14 16.59 -23.96 -11.28
C ALA A 14 17.74 -24.09 -10.28
N GLY A 15 18.99 -23.89 -10.72
CA GLY A 15 20.19 -23.98 -9.88
C GLY A 15 20.88 -22.64 -9.58
N GLU A 16 20.42 -21.55 -10.17
CA GLU A 16 21.03 -20.23 -10.00
C GLU A 16 20.46 -19.49 -8.79
N ASP A 17 21.32 -18.76 -8.04
CA ASP A 17 20.91 -18.02 -6.86
C ASP A 17 19.91 -16.90 -7.25
N ILE A 18 18.73 -16.91 -6.65
CA ILE A 18 17.67 -15.93 -6.93
C ILE A 18 18.12 -14.49 -6.68
N LEU A 19 18.98 -14.24 -5.70
CA LEU A 19 19.47 -12.89 -5.42
C LEU A 19 20.49 -12.44 -6.47
N ALA A 20 21.26 -13.35 -7.06
CA ALA A 20 22.11 -13.05 -8.20
C ALA A 20 21.28 -12.66 -9.45
N ILE A 21 20.22 -13.44 -9.72
CA ILE A 21 19.25 -13.13 -10.79
C ILE A 21 18.62 -11.74 -10.54
N ALA A 22 18.14 -11.50 -9.32
CA ALA A 22 17.51 -10.22 -8.96
C ALA A 22 18.48 -9.04 -9.11
N ARG A 23 19.76 -9.21 -8.78
CA ARG A 23 20.79 -8.18 -8.96
C ARG A 23 20.94 -7.80 -10.44
N GLU A 24 21.10 -8.77 -11.31
CA GLU A 24 21.22 -8.51 -12.74
C GLU A 24 19.93 -7.96 -13.34
N GLN A 25 18.80 -8.65 -13.12
CA GLN A 25 17.52 -8.31 -13.75
C GLN A 25 16.91 -7.03 -13.19
N VAL A 26 16.85 -6.90 -11.84
CA VAL A 26 16.13 -5.79 -11.20
C VAL A 26 17.04 -4.60 -10.96
N LEU A 27 18.17 -4.81 -10.27
CA LEU A 27 19.05 -3.71 -9.93
C LEU A 27 19.69 -3.13 -11.20
N GLU A 28 20.27 -3.95 -12.08
CA GLU A 28 21.00 -3.41 -13.24
C GLU A 28 20.07 -3.00 -14.39
N ARG A 29 19.06 -3.79 -14.71
CA ARG A 29 18.18 -3.57 -15.87
C ARG A 29 16.84 -2.91 -15.53
N GLY A 30 16.45 -2.83 -14.24
CA GLY A 30 15.18 -2.25 -13.80
C GLY A 30 13.94 -3.05 -14.22
N ILE A 31 14.11 -4.34 -14.49
CA ILE A 31 13.01 -5.26 -14.84
C ILE A 31 12.58 -6.02 -13.59
N GLY A 32 11.33 -5.85 -13.15
CA GLY A 32 10.79 -6.53 -11.97
C GLY A 32 10.85 -8.05 -12.06
N LEU A 33 10.89 -8.70 -10.92
CA LEU A 33 10.83 -10.16 -10.83
C LEU A 33 9.48 -10.68 -11.31
N THR A 34 9.49 -11.83 -11.98
CA THR A 34 8.28 -12.58 -12.31
C THR A 34 7.64 -13.16 -11.05
N GLN A 35 6.40 -13.66 -11.14
CA GLN A 35 5.72 -14.33 -10.03
C GLN A 35 6.54 -15.50 -9.48
N GLU A 36 7.10 -16.35 -10.34
CA GLU A 36 7.92 -17.48 -9.94
C GLU A 36 9.21 -17.05 -9.22
N GLN A 37 9.90 -16.04 -9.76
CA GLN A 37 11.10 -15.48 -9.15
C GLN A 37 10.78 -14.81 -7.79
N THR A 38 9.65 -14.10 -7.70
CA THR A 38 9.18 -13.50 -6.45
C THR A 38 8.88 -14.54 -5.40
N LEU A 39 8.27 -15.67 -5.78
CA LEU A 39 8.05 -16.81 -4.88
C LEU A 39 9.38 -17.37 -4.34
N ARG A 40 10.39 -17.52 -5.18
CA ARG A 40 11.72 -17.96 -4.74
C ARG A 40 12.35 -17.02 -3.72
N VAL A 41 12.17 -15.71 -3.86
CA VAL A 41 12.61 -14.72 -2.86
C VAL A 41 11.83 -14.90 -1.55
N LEU A 42 10.50 -15.07 -1.61
CA LEU A 42 9.65 -15.28 -0.44
C LEU A 42 9.97 -16.59 0.32
N GLN A 43 10.55 -17.58 -0.36
CA GLN A 43 10.96 -18.87 0.20
C GLN A 43 12.37 -18.89 0.81
N LEU A 44 13.13 -17.77 0.71
CA LEU A 44 14.47 -17.71 1.32
C LEU A 44 14.39 -17.82 2.84
N GLY A 45 15.39 -18.46 3.43
CA GLY A 45 15.51 -18.57 4.89
C GLY A 45 15.88 -17.24 5.56
N ASP A 46 15.74 -17.20 6.88
CA ASP A 46 16.06 -16.02 7.68
C ASP A 46 17.55 -15.65 7.64
N ASP A 47 18.41 -16.62 7.38
CA ASP A 47 19.85 -16.45 7.15
C ASP A 47 20.18 -15.60 5.91
N ARG A 48 19.24 -15.48 4.95
CA ARG A 48 19.36 -14.66 3.76
C ARG A 48 18.61 -13.33 3.83
N LEU A 49 17.90 -13.06 4.95
CA LEU A 49 17.02 -11.88 5.06
C LEU A 49 17.80 -10.57 4.93
N GLU A 50 18.94 -10.42 5.61
CA GLU A 50 19.76 -9.21 5.56
C GLU A 50 20.28 -8.93 4.14
N GLU A 51 20.74 -9.94 3.43
CA GLU A 51 21.20 -9.82 2.04
C GLU A 51 20.03 -9.40 1.10
N THR A 52 18.84 -9.99 1.33
CA THR A 52 17.64 -9.69 0.55
C THR A 52 17.19 -8.25 0.76
N LEU A 53 17.16 -7.77 2.02
CA LEU A 53 16.84 -6.38 2.35
C LEU A 53 17.88 -5.40 1.78
N SER A 54 19.17 -5.74 1.85
CA SER A 54 20.24 -4.92 1.28
C SER A 54 20.08 -4.75 -0.23
N LEU A 55 19.79 -5.82 -0.96
CA LEU A 55 19.55 -5.76 -2.40
C LEU A 55 18.31 -4.92 -2.74
N ALA A 56 17.21 -5.10 -1.98
CA ALA A 56 16.00 -4.32 -2.16
C ALA A 56 16.26 -2.81 -1.89
N HIS A 57 17.10 -2.49 -0.91
CA HIS A 57 17.54 -1.12 -0.66
C HIS A 57 18.34 -0.54 -1.84
N GLU A 58 19.30 -1.29 -2.38
CA GLU A 58 20.06 -0.85 -3.55
C GLU A 58 19.13 -0.60 -4.75
N VAL A 59 18.13 -1.48 -4.99
CA VAL A 59 17.12 -1.29 -6.03
C VAL A 59 16.31 -0.02 -5.79
N ARG A 60 15.82 0.18 -4.57
CA ARG A 60 15.08 1.39 -4.19
C ARG A 60 15.91 2.64 -4.43
N MET A 61 17.16 2.68 -3.97
CA MET A 61 18.04 3.84 -4.13
C MET A 61 18.35 4.16 -5.60
N LYS A 62 18.53 3.11 -6.43
CA LYS A 62 18.86 3.29 -7.86
C LYS A 62 17.65 3.74 -8.68
N HIS A 63 16.45 3.23 -8.38
CA HIS A 63 15.27 3.43 -9.23
C HIS A 63 14.25 4.42 -8.69
N CYS A 64 14.23 4.67 -7.37
CA CYS A 64 13.31 5.59 -6.71
C CYS A 64 14.03 6.77 -6.01
N GLY A 65 15.34 6.68 -5.81
CA GLY A 65 16.12 7.71 -5.10
C GLY A 65 16.02 7.63 -3.57
N PRO A 66 16.63 8.61 -2.85
CA PRO A 66 16.71 8.61 -1.39
C PRO A 66 15.46 9.15 -0.70
N GLU A 67 14.57 9.83 -1.40
CA GLU A 67 13.45 10.53 -0.81
C GLU A 67 12.37 9.58 -0.28
N VAL A 68 11.66 10.02 0.75
CA VAL A 68 10.52 9.34 1.34
C VAL A 68 9.31 10.26 1.26
N GLU A 69 8.22 9.78 0.66
CA GLU A 69 6.96 10.49 0.66
C GLU A 69 6.23 10.29 1.98
N VAL A 70 5.63 11.36 2.48
CA VAL A 70 4.86 11.37 3.73
C VAL A 70 3.42 11.74 3.43
N GLU A 71 2.48 10.89 3.83
CA GLU A 71 1.05 11.10 3.68
C GLU A 71 0.36 11.11 5.05
N GLY A 72 -0.67 11.96 5.18
CA GLY A 72 -1.63 11.86 6.27
C GLY A 72 -2.99 11.40 5.75
N ILE A 73 -3.73 10.68 6.58
CA ILE A 73 -5.06 10.19 6.24
C ILE A 73 -6.09 10.60 7.28
N ILE A 74 -7.34 10.81 6.84
CA ILE A 74 -8.45 11.07 7.75
C ILE A 74 -9.75 10.42 7.27
N SER A 75 -10.55 9.94 8.24
CA SER A 75 -11.86 9.40 7.95
C SER A 75 -12.91 10.51 7.95
N LEU A 76 -13.39 10.90 6.77
CA LEU A 76 -14.55 11.78 6.61
C LEU A 76 -15.84 11.08 7.08
N LYS A 77 -15.97 9.78 6.77
CA LYS A 77 -17.04 8.91 7.27
C LYS A 77 -16.45 7.63 7.83
N THR A 78 -16.68 7.38 9.12
CA THR A 78 -16.22 6.20 9.85
C THR A 78 -17.37 5.24 10.09
N GLY A 79 -17.12 3.92 9.97
CA GLY A 79 -18.03 2.85 10.36
C GLY A 79 -19.30 2.72 9.53
N GLY A 80 -20.04 1.65 9.75
CA GLY A 80 -21.30 1.37 9.06
C GLY A 80 -21.16 1.10 7.57
N CYS A 81 -20.01 0.61 7.12
CA CYS A 81 -19.80 0.15 5.75
C CYS A 81 -20.66 -1.10 5.48
N PRO A 82 -21.36 -1.18 4.33
CA PRO A 82 -22.19 -2.34 4.02
C PRO A 82 -21.41 -3.57 3.53
N GLU A 83 -20.09 -3.46 3.39
CA GLU A 83 -19.20 -4.52 2.89
C GLU A 83 -18.71 -5.44 4.02
N ASP A 84 -18.44 -6.71 3.66
CA ASP A 84 -18.01 -7.75 4.60
C ASP A 84 -16.51 -8.04 4.59
N CYS A 85 -15.67 -7.07 4.22
CA CYS A 85 -14.21 -7.26 4.26
C CYS A 85 -13.79 -7.82 5.65
N HIS A 86 -13.33 -9.06 5.70
CA HIS A 86 -13.15 -9.86 6.93
C HIS A 86 -12.13 -9.26 7.92
N PHE A 87 -11.23 -8.40 7.45
CA PHE A 87 -10.25 -7.67 8.26
C PHE A 87 -10.79 -6.35 8.81
N CYS A 88 -11.91 -5.83 8.26
CA CYS A 88 -12.27 -4.43 8.41
C CYS A 88 -13.19 -4.17 9.60
N SER A 89 -12.68 -3.45 10.60
CA SER A 89 -13.47 -3.03 11.76
C SER A 89 -14.52 -1.94 11.45
N GLN A 90 -14.52 -1.36 10.26
CA GLN A 90 -15.52 -0.38 9.81
C GLN A 90 -16.77 -0.99 9.19
N SER A 91 -16.77 -2.32 8.95
CA SER A 91 -17.94 -3.04 8.45
C SER A 91 -19.11 -2.92 9.44
N GLY A 92 -20.29 -2.58 8.93
CA GLY A 92 -21.54 -2.59 9.70
C GLY A 92 -22.13 -3.99 9.88
N LEU A 93 -21.52 -5.01 9.27
CA LEU A 93 -21.97 -6.40 9.34
C LEU A 93 -21.32 -7.17 10.50
N PHE A 94 -20.29 -6.61 11.14
CA PHE A 94 -19.56 -7.24 12.22
C PHE A 94 -19.76 -6.52 13.56
N GLN A 95 -19.48 -7.24 14.66
CA GLN A 95 -19.58 -6.70 16.03
C GLN A 95 -18.33 -5.90 16.41
N SER A 96 -17.90 -4.99 15.54
CA SER A 96 -16.78 -4.11 15.81
C SER A 96 -17.18 -2.98 16.77
N PRO A 97 -16.27 -2.52 17.66
CA PRO A 97 -16.52 -1.36 18.50
C PRO A 97 -16.55 -0.03 17.76
N VAL A 98 -16.21 0.00 16.49
CA VAL A 98 -16.17 1.23 15.66
C VAL A 98 -17.58 1.72 15.38
N ARG A 99 -17.87 2.95 15.83
CA ARG A 99 -19.17 3.60 15.63
C ARG A 99 -19.19 4.45 14.38
N ALA A 100 -20.36 4.54 13.74
CA ALA A 100 -20.56 5.44 12.61
C ALA A 100 -20.44 6.90 13.06
N ALA A 101 -19.60 7.65 12.35
CA ALA A 101 -19.35 9.08 12.58
C ALA A 101 -19.06 9.79 11.28
N TRP A 102 -19.32 11.10 11.25
CA TRP A 102 -18.99 12.00 10.16
C TRP A 102 -18.13 13.14 10.69
N LEU A 103 -17.10 13.50 9.94
CA LEU A 103 -16.29 14.67 10.21
C LEU A 103 -16.88 15.88 9.50
N ASP A 104 -16.87 17.04 10.14
CA ASP A 104 -17.24 18.28 9.49
C ASP A 104 -16.10 18.90 8.67
N ILE A 105 -16.42 19.82 7.77
CA ILE A 105 -15.43 20.43 6.88
C ILE A 105 -14.38 21.25 7.65
N PRO A 106 -14.71 22.07 8.67
CA PRO A 106 -13.69 22.77 9.46
C PRO A 106 -12.68 21.83 10.10
N SER A 107 -13.13 20.70 10.68
CA SER A 107 -12.24 19.68 11.26
C SER A 107 -11.39 18.99 10.20
N LEU A 108 -11.94 18.76 9.01
CA LEU A 108 -11.20 18.19 7.87
C LEU A 108 -10.06 19.12 7.44
N VAL A 109 -10.32 20.43 7.31
CA VAL A 109 -9.31 21.43 6.94
C VAL A 109 -8.24 21.56 8.01
N GLU A 110 -8.62 21.54 9.30
CA GLU A 110 -7.65 21.61 10.39
C GLU A 110 -6.73 20.38 10.40
N ALA A 111 -7.27 19.19 10.13
CA ALA A 111 -6.47 17.97 10.00
C ALA A 111 -5.48 18.07 8.82
N ALA A 112 -5.92 18.60 7.67
CA ALA A 112 -5.03 18.84 6.53
C ALA A 112 -3.89 19.82 6.87
N LYS A 113 -4.20 20.91 7.61
CA LYS A 113 -3.19 21.87 8.10
C LYS A 113 -2.15 21.21 9.02
N GLN A 114 -2.60 20.34 9.92
CA GLN A 114 -1.71 19.62 10.84
C GLN A 114 -0.83 18.63 10.05
N THR A 115 -1.41 17.93 9.09
CA THR A 115 -0.67 17.03 8.19
C THR A 115 0.40 17.79 7.39
N ALA A 116 0.06 18.91 6.78
CA ALA A 116 1.01 19.73 6.03
C ALA A 116 2.16 20.24 6.93
N LYS A 117 1.88 20.60 8.19
CA LYS A 117 2.90 21.03 9.16
C LYS A 117 3.91 19.92 9.51
N SER A 118 3.53 18.66 9.39
CA SER A 118 4.46 17.53 9.58
C SER A 118 5.35 17.27 8.36
N GLY A 119 5.27 18.11 7.32
CA GLY A 119 6.04 17.95 6.08
C GLY A 119 5.43 16.94 5.11
N ALA A 120 4.21 16.48 5.38
CA ALA A 120 3.51 15.61 4.45
C ALA A 120 3.14 16.36 3.16
N THR A 121 3.28 15.67 2.03
CA THR A 121 2.98 16.20 0.70
C THR A 121 1.58 15.83 0.21
N GLU A 122 0.95 14.84 0.84
CA GLU A 122 -0.38 14.36 0.48
C GLU A 122 -1.27 14.16 1.71
N PHE A 123 -2.56 14.41 1.51
CA PHE A 123 -3.60 14.21 2.50
C PHE A 123 -4.78 13.45 1.89
N CYS A 124 -5.08 12.26 2.42
CA CYS A 124 -6.12 11.39 1.89
C CYS A 124 -7.42 11.47 2.68
N ILE A 125 -8.52 11.77 1.99
CA ILE A 125 -9.89 11.76 2.51
C ILE A 125 -10.48 10.36 2.32
N VAL A 126 -10.81 9.69 3.42
CA VAL A 126 -11.31 8.32 3.41
C VAL A 126 -12.77 8.25 3.88
N ALA A 127 -13.58 7.40 3.25
CA ALA A 127 -14.93 7.11 3.71
C ALA A 127 -15.21 5.60 3.74
N ALA A 128 -15.81 5.14 4.84
CA ALA A 128 -16.23 3.75 5.02
C ALA A 128 -17.56 3.50 4.29
N VAL A 129 -17.48 3.21 3.00
CA VAL A 129 -18.64 2.98 2.10
C VAL A 129 -18.27 1.92 1.05
N ARG A 130 -19.29 1.32 0.42
CA ARG A 130 -19.08 0.52 -0.80
C ARG A 130 -18.67 1.40 -1.98
N GLY A 131 -19.34 2.54 -2.13
CA GLY A 131 -19.12 3.59 -3.12
C GLY A 131 -19.85 4.85 -2.66
N PRO A 132 -19.45 6.04 -3.11
CA PRO A 132 -20.02 7.29 -2.65
C PRO A 132 -21.43 7.52 -3.26
N ASP A 133 -22.36 7.99 -2.44
CA ASP A 133 -23.62 8.56 -2.89
C ASP A 133 -23.46 10.07 -3.22
N GLU A 134 -24.51 10.69 -3.74
CA GLU A 134 -24.50 12.12 -4.09
C GLU A 134 -24.18 13.03 -2.90
N ARG A 135 -24.64 12.65 -1.71
CA ARG A 135 -24.37 13.42 -0.47
C ARG A 135 -22.90 13.37 -0.11
N LEU A 136 -22.29 12.18 -0.16
CA LEU A 136 -20.86 12.01 0.14
C LEU A 136 -20.02 12.74 -0.92
N MET A 137 -20.37 12.62 -2.20
CA MET A 137 -19.68 13.36 -3.27
C MET A 137 -19.74 14.88 -3.07
N ALA A 138 -20.88 15.43 -2.66
CA ALA A 138 -21.01 16.85 -2.35
C ALA A 138 -20.15 17.27 -1.14
N GLN A 139 -20.05 16.43 -0.10
CA GLN A 139 -19.18 16.69 1.05
C GLN A 139 -17.70 16.60 0.68
N VAL A 140 -17.31 15.62 -0.13
CA VAL A 140 -15.93 15.50 -0.65
C VAL A 140 -15.58 16.73 -1.48
N ALA A 141 -16.48 17.19 -2.38
CA ALA A 141 -16.27 18.40 -3.18
C ALA A 141 -16.02 19.64 -2.30
N ALA A 142 -16.89 19.86 -1.30
CA ALA A 142 -16.72 20.97 -0.36
C ALA A 142 -15.42 20.84 0.46
N GLY A 143 -15.04 19.63 0.86
CA GLY A 143 -13.80 19.38 1.58
C GLY A 143 -12.55 19.64 0.74
N VAL A 144 -12.51 19.12 -0.48
CA VAL A 144 -11.41 19.35 -1.44
C VAL A 144 -11.24 20.82 -1.74
N GLU A 145 -12.34 21.53 -2.04
CA GLU A 145 -12.33 22.98 -2.29
C GLU A 145 -11.79 23.76 -1.09
N ALA A 146 -12.28 23.46 0.12
CA ALA A 146 -11.83 24.13 1.35
C ALA A 146 -10.34 23.87 1.64
N ILE A 147 -9.87 22.64 1.48
CA ILE A 147 -8.45 22.30 1.68
C ILE A 147 -7.59 23.07 0.67
N ARG A 148 -7.92 23.02 -0.61
CA ARG A 148 -7.12 23.67 -1.66
C ARG A 148 -7.05 25.18 -1.53
N ASN A 149 -8.05 25.80 -0.91
CA ASN A 149 -8.05 27.26 -0.66
C ASN A 149 -7.18 27.67 0.53
N GLU A 150 -6.90 26.76 1.47
CA GLU A 150 -6.25 27.09 2.74
C GLU A 150 -4.91 26.38 2.99
N VAL A 151 -4.66 25.26 2.30
CA VAL A 151 -3.51 24.39 2.57
C VAL A 151 -2.81 24.02 1.26
N ASP A 152 -1.49 24.19 1.22
CA ASP A 152 -0.66 23.73 0.12
C ASP A 152 -0.31 22.26 0.35
N ILE A 153 -1.18 21.36 -0.12
CA ILE A 153 -1.04 19.91 -0.01
C ILE A 153 -1.83 19.23 -1.15
N GLN A 154 -1.32 18.14 -1.67
CA GLN A 154 -2.07 17.32 -2.63
C GLN A 154 -3.20 16.58 -1.90
N VAL A 155 -4.34 16.41 -2.59
CA VAL A 155 -5.49 15.71 -2.02
C VAL A 155 -5.71 14.39 -2.74
N ALA A 156 -5.68 13.30 -1.97
CA ALA A 156 -6.10 11.97 -2.39
C ALA A 156 -7.47 11.60 -1.82
N CYS A 157 -8.13 10.63 -2.40
CA CYS A 157 -9.40 10.11 -1.93
C CYS A 157 -9.43 8.58 -1.91
N SER A 158 -10.16 8.01 -0.92
CA SER A 158 -10.49 6.59 -0.82
C SER A 158 -11.96 6.43 -0.43
N LEU A 159 -12.84 6.28 -1.43
CA LEU A 159 -14.30 6.34 -1.28
C LEU A 159 -14.99 5.04 -1.74
N GLY A 160 -14.26 3.92 -1.79
CA GLY A 160 -14.77 2.65 -2.31
C GLY A 160 -14.79 2.58 -3.84
N MET A 161 -15.73 1.79 -4.38
CA MET A 161 -15.86 1.59 -5.82
C MET A 161 -16.57 2.79 -6.47
N LEU A 162 -16.09 3.19 -7.64
CA LEU A 162 -16.59 4.35 -8.39
C LEU A 162 -17.28 3.92 -9.68
N ASN A 163 -18.23 4.72 -10.14
CA ASN A 163 -18.67 4.74 -11.54
C ASN A 163 -17.96 5.86 -12.30
N GLN A 164 -18.07 5.86 -13.64
CA GLN A 164 -17.37 6.83 -14.49
C GLN A 164 -17.70 8.29 -14.13
N ALA A 165 -18.97 8.62 -13.85
CA ALA A 165 -19.36 9.99 -13.51
C ALA A 165 -18.71 10.48 -12.20
N GLN A 166 -18.54 9.59 -11.23
CA GLN A 166 -17.84 9.89 -9.96
C GLN A 166 -16.34 10.09 -10.17
N VAL A 167 -15.72 9.26 -11.01
CA VAL A 167 -14.31 9.41 -11.41
C VAL A 167 -14.08 10.75 -12.08
N ASP A 168 -14.93 11.11 -13.07
CA ASP A 168 -14.85 12.39 -13.78
C ASP A 168 -15.01 13.58 -12.82
N GLN A 169 -15.92 13.48 -11.85
CA GLN A 169 -16.10 14.52 -10.83
C GLN A 169 -14.86 14.68 -9.94
N LEU A 170 -14.27 13.59 -9.46
CA LEU A 170 -13.04 13.64 -8.62
C LEU A 170 -11.87 14.24 -9.38
N SER A 171 -11.67 13.83 -10.63
CA SER A 171 -10.64 14.43 -11.49
C SER A 171 -10.87 15.90 -11.71
N ALA A 172 -12.12 16.34 -11.98
CA ALA A 172 -12.48 17.75 -12.15
C ALA A 172 -12.30 18.59 -10.88
N MET A 173 -12.43 18.00 -9.69
CA MET A 173 -12.14 18.65 -8.39
C MET A 173 -10.63 18.83 -8.18
N GLY A 174 -9.78 18.19 -8.97
CA GLY A 174 -8.32 18.18 -8.83
C GLY A 174 -7.85 17.24 -7.72
N VAL A 175 -8.56 16.13 -7.51
CA VAL A 175 -8.05 15.00 -6.73
C VAL A 175 -6.83 14.43 -7.47
N HIS A 176 -5.69 14.37 -6.77
CA HIS A 176 -4.42 13.96 -7.34
C HIS A 176 -4.33 12.44 -7.50
N ARG A 177 -4.69 11.70 -6.45
CA ARG A 177 -4.55 10.23 -6.36
C ARG A 177 -5.83 9.59 -5.82
N TYR A 178 -6.14 8.41 -6.31
CA TYR A 178 -7.24 7.61 -5.77
C TYR A 178 -6.73 6.31 -5.16
N ASN A 179 -7.02 6.11 -3.87
CA ASN A 179 -6.58 4.96 -3.10
C ASN A 179 -7.68 3.90 -3.08
N HIS A 180 -7.44 2.78 -3.75
CA HIS A 180 -8.36 1.65 -3.80
C HIS A 180 -7.60 0.32 -3.88
N ASN A 181 -7.45 -0.35 -2.75
CA ASN A 181 -6.66 -1.57 -2.69
C ASN A 181 -7.30 -2.74 -3.44
N LEU A 182 -6.49 -3.60 -4.05
CA LEU A 182 -6.89 -4.96 -4.44
C LEU A 182 -6.99 -5.90 -3.24
N GLU A 183 -6.43 -5.53 -2.10
CA GLU A 183 -6.40 -6.15 -0.77
C GLU A 183 -5.53 -7.41 -0.69
N THR A 184 -5.60 -8.30 -1.67
CA THR A 184 -4.86 -9.56 -1.71
C THR A 184 -4.82 -10.13 -3.13
N ALA A 185 -4.18 -11.28 -3.33
CA ALA A 185 -4.22 -12.01 -4.59
C ALA A 185 -5.65 -12.36 -5.00
N LYS A 186 -5.93 -12.34 -6.30
CA LYS A 186 -7.25 -12.71 -6.85
C LYS A 186 -7.68 -14.10 -6.41
N SER A 187 -6.75 -15.07 -6.35
CA SER A 187 -7.04 -16.43 -5.90
C SER A 187 -7.41 -16.54 -4.41
N HIS A 188 -6.97 -15.57 -3.59
CA HIS A 188 -7.30 -15.52 -2.15
C HIS A 188 -8.50 -14.62 -1.84
N PHE A 189 -8.82 -13.69 -2.73
CA PHE A 189 -9.84 -12.65 -2.52
C PHE A 189 -11.20 -13.18 -2.05
N PRO A 190 -11.75 -14.32 -2.55
CA PRO A 190 -13.03 -14.85 -2.09
C PRO A 190 -13.06 -15.30 -0.62
N LYS A 191 -11.90 -15.47 0.01
CA LYS A 191 -11.79 -15.74 1.46
C LYS A 191 -11.78 -14.47 2.30
N VAL A 192 -11.54 -13.32 1.67
CA VAL A 192 -11.38 -12.02 2.33
C VAL A 192 -12.64 -11.18 2.21
N VAL A 193 -13.32 -11.22 1.06
CA VAL A 193 -14.53 -10.43 0.78
C VAL A 193 -15.51 -11.27 -0.02
N THR A 194 -16.82 -11.18 0.30
CA THR A 194 -17.88 -11.86 -0.47
C THR A 194 -18.94 -10.91 -1.02
N THR A 195 -19.01 -9.68 -0.56
CA THR A 195 -20.03 -8.69 -0.96
C THR A 195 -19.71 -7.96 -2.27
N HIS A 196 -18.48 -8.06 -2.75
CA HIS A 196 -18.06 -7.56 -4.06
C HIS A 196 -16.89 -8.40 -4.61
N SER A 197 -16.62 -8.26 -5.90
CA SER A 197 -15.58 -9.02 -6.59
C SER A 197 -14.25 -8.26 -6.69
N TYR A 198 -13.18 -9.02 -6.97
CA TYR A 198 -11.88 -8.46 -7.32
C TYR A 198 -11.95 -7.59 -8.57
N GLU A 199 -12.75 -8.00 -9.56
CA GLU A 199 -12.96 -7.30 -10.82
C GLU A 199 -13.61 -5.93 -10.64
N GLU A 200 -14.55 -5.78 -9.71
CA GLU A 200 -15.16 -4.47 -9.41
C GLU A 200 -14.11 -3.48 -8.86
N ARG A 201 -13.15 -3.96 -8.05
CA ARG A 201 -12.03 -3.14 -7.59
C ARG A 201 -11.10 -2.75 -8.73
N TYR A 202 -10.73 -3.73 -9.54
CA TYR A 202 -9.84 -3.53 -10.68
C TYR A 202 -10.43 -2.53 -11.69
N GLU A 203 -11.73 -2.62 -11.96
CA GLU A 203 -12.42 -1.69 -12.86
C GLU A 203 -12.40 -0.25 -12.35
N THR A 204 -12.57 -0.05 -11.04
CA THR A 204 -12.42 1.29 -10.44
C THR A 204 -11.02 1.87 -10.70
N LEU A 205 -9.96 1.07 -10.51
CA LEU A 205 -8.58 1.51 -10.72
C LEU A 205 -8.30 1.83 -12.20
N ARG A 206 -8.87 1.04 -13.11
CA ARG A 206 -8.77 1.28 -14.54
C ARG A 206 -9.38 2.63 -14.93
N MET A 207 -10.61 2.91 -14.47
CA MET A 207 -11.29 4.18 -14.74
C MET A 207 -10.53 5.37 -14.14
N VAL A 208 -9.98 5.24 -12.94
CA VAL A 208 -9.16 6.27 -12.28
C VAL A 208 -7.95 6.64 -13.15
N ARG A 209 -7.22 5.63 -13.64
CA ARG A 209 -6.06 5.85 -14.52
C ARG A 209 -6.43 6.53 -15.82
N GLU A 210 -7.53 6.08 -16.46
CA GLU A 210 -8.01 6.67 -17.71
C GLU A 210 -8.44 8.13 -17.55
N ALA A 211 -8.84 8.53 -16.34
CA ALA A 211 -9.17 9.92 -16.01
C ALA A 211 -7.92 10.77 -15.66
N GLY A 212 -6.72 10.20 -15.68
CA GLY A 212 -5.46 10.91 -15.44
C GLY A 212 -5.13 11.17 -13.96
N MET A 213 -5.82 10.51 -13.03
CA MET A 213 -5.43 10.49 -11.61
C MET A 213 -4.39 9.41 -11.35
N GLU A 214 -3.50 9.63 -10.37
CA GLU A 214 -2.61 8.58 -9.90
C GLU A 214 -3.39 7.44 -9.22
N VAL A 215 -2.89 6.23 -9.39
CA VAL A 215 -3.46 5.01 -8.84
C VAL A 215 -2.65 4.55 -7.64
N CYS A 216 -3.27 4.53 -6.46
CA CYS A 216 -2.73 3.89 -5.27
C CYS A 216 -3.49 2.60 -5.01
N SER A 217 -2.80 1.46 -5.11
CA SER A 217 -3.41 0.15 -4.89
C SER A 217 -2.41 -0.85 -4.33
N GLY A 218 -2.73 -1.38 -3.19
CA GLY A 218 -1.98 -2.43 -2.49
C GLY A 218 -2.92 -3.36 -1.75
N GLY A 219 -2.54 -3.78 -0.57
CA GLY A 219 -3.36 -4.68 0.24
C GLY A 219 -2.77 -4.99 1.61
N ILE A 220 -3.23 -6.10 2.18
CA ILE A 220 -2.90 -6.53 3.53
C ILE A 220 -2.23 -7.90 3.48
N LEU A 221 -1.06 -8.04 4.09
CA LEU A 221 -0.36 -9.30 4.28
C LEU A 221 -0.68 -9.90 5.65
N GLY A 222 -0.75 -11.23 5.73
CA GLY A 222 -1.04 -11.95 6.97
C GLY A 222 -2.53 -12.29 7.15
N MET A 223 -3.32 -12.30 6.07
CA MET A 223 -4.73 -12.70 6.07
C MET A 223 -4.94 -14.20 5.80
N GLY A 224 -3.89 -15.02 6.00
CA GLY A 224 -3.93 -16.46 5.76
C GLY A 224 -3.63 -16.88 4.31
N GLU A 225 -3.12 -15.97 3.51
CA GLU A 225 -2.62 -16.24 2.17
C GLU A 225 -1.32 -17.06 2.20
N SER A 226 -1.11 -17.92 1.18
CA SER A 226 0.15 -18.66 1.00
C SER A 226 1.25 -17.80 0.38
N LEU A 227 2.50 -18.29 0.36
CA LEU A 227 3.60 -17.59 -0.31
C LEU A 227 3.38 -17.48 -1.83
N GLU A 228 2.76 -18.51 -2.45
CA GLU A 228 2.35 -18.48 -3.84
C GLU A 228 1.34 -17.35 -4.10
N GLN A 229 0.40 -17.17 -3.19
CA GLN A 229 -0.59 -16.10 -3.28
C GLN A 229 0.03 -14.72 -3.04
N ARG A 230 1.05 -14.59 -2.16
CA ARG A 230 1.81 -13.33 -2.04
C ARG A 230 2.57 -13.01 -3.32
N ALA A 231 3.19 -14.02 -3.96
CA ALA A 231 3.86 -13.84 -5.25
C ALA A 231 2.87 -13.49 -6.38
N GLU A 232 1.70 -14.15 -6.40
CA GLU A 232 0.60 -13.80 -7.32
C GLU A 232 0.16 -12.34 -7.13
N PHE A 233 -0.01 -11.90 -5.88
CA PHE A 233 -0.41 -10.53 -5.57
C PHE A 233 0.63 -9.50 -6.05
N ALA A 234 1.91 -9.75 -5.80
CA ALA A 234 2.98 -8.88 -6.30
C ALA A 234 2.99 -8.79 -7.84
N SER A 235 2.76 -9.92 -8.54
CA SER A 235 2.65 -9.96 -10.00
C SER A 235 1.43 -9.20 -10.51
N GLN A 236 0.27 -9.34 -9.87
CA GLN A 236 -0.95 -8.61 -10.23
C GLN A 236 -0.80 -7.10 -10.03
N LEU A 237 -0.09 -6.67 -9.00
CA LEU A 237 0.27 -5.27 -8.82
C LEU A 237 1.26 -4.80 -9.88
N ALA A 238 2.23 -5.63 -10.27
CA ALA A 238 3.15 -5.29 -11.36
C ALA A 238 2.42 -5.14 -12.71
N GLU A 239 1.41 -5.97 -12.97
CA GLU A 239 0.55 -5.86 -14.17
C GLU A 239 -0.37 -4.62 -14.12
N LEU A 240 -0.83 -4.24 -12.94
CA LEU A 240 -1.62 -3.02 -12.73
C LEU A 240 -0.77 -1.76 -12.92
N GLU A 241 0.53 -1.81 -12.67
CA GLU A 241 1.46 -0.66 -12.72
C GLU A 241 0.99 0.54 -11.89
N PRO A 242 0.62 0.38 -10.61
CA PRO A 242 0.15 1.51 -9.81
C PRO A 242 1.31 2.48 -9.54
N ASP A 243 0.97 3.76 -9.35
CA ASP A 243 1.93 4.78 -8.96
C ASP A 243 2.44 4.50 -7.54
N GLU A 244 1.57 3.92 -6.72
CA GLU A 244 1.86 3.58 -5.34
C GLU A 244 1.23 2.27 -4.88
N VAL A 245 1.98 1.53 -4.05
CA VAL A 245 1.54 0.30 -3.38
C VAL A 245 1.66 0.43 -1.86
N PRO A 246 0.56 0.65 -1.13
CA PRO A 246 0.56 0.53 0.32
C PRO A 246 0.63 -0.94 0.75
N LEU A 247 1.65 -1.27 1.53
CA LEU A 247 1.80 -2.55 2.20
C LEU A 247 1.30 -2.40 3.64
N ASN A 248 0.14 -2.99 3.89
CA ASN A 248 -0.43 -3.14 5.22
C ASN A 248 -0.12 -4.53 5.76
N PHE A 249 -0.12 -4.66 7.07
CA PHE A 249 -0.06 -5.95 7.75
C PHE A 249 -1.32 -6.11 8.59
N LEU A 250 -1.86 -7.34 8.62
CA LEU A 250 -3.09 -7.60 9.37
C LEU A 250 -2.90 -7.22 10.84
N ASN A 251 -3.76 -6.32 11.31
CA ASN A 251 -3.97 -6.05 12.71
C ASN A 251 -5.28 -6.74 13.14
N PRO A 252 -5.23 -7.95 13.71
CA PRO A 252 -6.44 -8.67 14.08
C PRO A 252 -7.29 -7.86 15.04
N ARG A 253 -8.54 -7.57 14.65
CA ARG A 253 -9.46 -6.73 15.44
C ARG A 253 -10.58 -7.57 16.01
N PRO A 254 -10.79 -7.55 17.33
CA PRO A 254 -11.90 -8.26 17.97
C PRO A 254 -13.24 -7.91 17.29
N GLY A 255 -14.06 -8.93 17.06
CA GLY A 255 -15.37 -8.79 16.43
C GLY A 255 -15.37 -8.78 14.90
N THR A 256 -14.20 -8.89 14.26
CA THR A 256 -14.08 -9.16 12.82
C THR A 256 -13.80 -10.65 12.57
N PRO A 257 -14.13 -11.21 11.38
CA PRO A 257 -13.82 -12.62 11.07
C PRO A 257 -12.34 -13.00 11.17
N PHE A 258 -11.43 -12.05 10.90
CA PHE A 258 -9.97 -12.26 11.04
C PHE A 258 -9.42 -11.80 12.40
N GLY A 259 -10.29 -11.57 13.37
CA GLY A 259 -9.90 -11.06 14.70
C GLY A 259 -9.05 -12.02 15.53
N ASP A 260 -9.07 -13.31 15.21
CA ASP A 260 -8.32 -14.37 15.91
C ASP A 260 -7.12 -14.89 15.12
N LEU A 261 -6.80 -14.29 13.95
CA LEU A 261 -5.60 -14.67 13.19
C LEU A 261 -4.33 -14.21 13.91
N GLU A 262 -3.29 -14.98 13.78
CA GLU A 262 -1.97 -14.60 14.30
C GLU A 262 -1.35 -13.47 13.49
N VAL A 263 -0.62 -12.59 14.17
CA VAL A 263 0.15 -11.52 13.53
C VAL A 263 1.28 -12.14 12.70
N LEU A 264 1.48 -11.65 11.49
CA LEU A 264 2.56 -12.10 10.60
C LEU A 264 3.92 -11.90 11.29
N PRO A 265 4.80 -12.93 11.31
CA PRO A 265 6.15 -12.78 11.85
C PRO A 265 6.94 -11.65 11.16
N ALA A 266 7.70 -10.87 11.92
CA ALA A 266 8.44 -9.73 11.40
C ALA A 266 9.41 -10.09 10.27
N ALA A 267 10.09 -11.25 10.36
CA ALA A 267 10.99 -11.72 9.31
C ALA A 267 10.24 -11.98 7.99
N ASP A 268 9.04 -12.58 8.06
CA ASP A 268 8.21 -12.84 6.88
C ASP A 268 7.66 -11.54 6.27
N ALA A 269 7.28 -10.58 7.11
CA ALA A 269 6.84 -9.27 6.67
C ALA A 269 7.96 -8.50 5.96
N LEU A 270 9.17 -8.49 6.52
CA LEU A 270 10.35 -7.86 5.92
C LEU A 270 10.76 -8.53 4.61
N ARG A 271 10.73 -9.87 4.56
CA ARG A 271 11.01 -10.63 3.33
C ARG A 271 9.99 -10.30 2.25
N ALA A 272 8.71 -10.14 2.61
CA ALA A 272 7.68 -9.71 1.68
C ALA A 272 7.92 -8.27 1.18
N VAL A 273 8.28 -7.32 2.05
CA VAL A 273 8.66 -5.95 1.64
C VAL A 273 9.76 -5.99 0.57
N ALA A 274 10.84 -6.74 0.81
CA ALA A 274 11.93 -6.87 -0.14
C ALA A 274 11.48 -7.54 -1.45
N ALA A 275 10.69 -8.61 -1.38
CA ALA A 275 10.16 -9.30 -2.56
C ALA A 275 9.28 -8.37 -3.41
N PHE A 276 8.41 -7.56 -2.79
CA PHE A 276 7.59 -6.58 -3.49
C PHE A 276 8.45 -5.48 -4.13
N ARG A 277 9.51 -4.99 -3.45
CA ARG A 277 10.46 -4.05 -4.08
C ARG A 277 11.15 -4.65 -5.30
N LEU A 278 11.54 -5.90 -5.23
CA LEU A 278 12.18 -6.58 -6.35
C LEU A 278 11.20 -6.89 -7.51
N ALA A 279 9.91 -7.08 -7.22
CA ALA A 279 8.86 -7.20 -8.24
C ALA A 279 8.46 -5.84 -8.84
N LEU A 280 8.53 -4.76 -8.07
CA LEU A 280 8.07 -3.41 -8.39
C LEU A 280 9.20 -2.39 -8.22
N PRO A 281 10.25 -2.42 -9.07
CA PRO A 281 11.49 -1.67 -8.80
C PRO A 281 11.32 -0.14 -8.82
N ARG A 282 10.31 0.38 -9.53
CA ARG A 282 10.08 1.82 -9.73
C ARG A 282 8.88 2.38 -8.99
N THR A 283 7.96 1.52 -8.56
CA THR A 283 6.73 1.90 -7.87
C THR A 283 7.02 2.42 -6.47
N MET A 284 6.28 3.40 -6.02
CA MET A 284 6.32 3.84 -4.62
C MET A 284 5.77 2.74 -3.72
N LEU A 285 6.57 2.23 -2.79
CA LEU A 285 6.12 1.28 -1.77
C LEU A 285 5.95 2.00 -0.45
N ARG A 286 4.75 1.96 0.10
CA ARG A 286 4.36 2.67 1.31
C ARG A 286 4.16 1.73 2.49
N PHE A 287 4.72 2.07 3.63
CA PHE A 287 4.26 1.53 4.90
C PHE A 287 2.95 2.16 5.31
N ALA A 288 1.95 1.31 5.55
CA ALA A 288 0.62 1.70 5.98
C ALA A 288 0.24 0.99 7.30
N GLY A 289 -1.01 0.62 7.50
CA GLY A 289 -1.49 0.08 8.77
C GLY A 289 -0.89 -1.26 9.20
N GLY A 290 -0.83 -1.49 10.52
CA GLY A 290 -0.41 -2.76 11.11
C GLY A 290 1.09 -2.96 11.28
N ARG A 291 1.93 -2.07 10.75
CA ARG A 291 3.39 -2.18 10.87
C ARG A 291 3.89 -2.15 12.31
N GLU A 292 3.20 -1.43 13.19
CA GLU A 292 3.56 -1.26 14.60
C GLU A 292 3.54 -2.57 15.36
N ILE A 293 2.50 -3.38 15.14
CA ILE A 293 2.33 -4.67 15.81
C ILE A 293 3.13 -5.79 15.13
N THR A 294 3.36 -5.68 13.82
CA THR A 294 4.07 -6.69 13.03
C THR A 294 5.58 -6.50 13.09
N LEU A 295 6.06 -5.28 12.96
CA LEU A 295 7.47 -4.97 12.79
C LEU A 295 8.12 -4.37 14.04
N GLY A 296 7.35 -3.61 14.84
CA GLY A 296 7.91 -2.76 15.89
C GLY A 296 8.90 -1.73 15.33
N ASP A 297 9.64 -1.07 16.21
CA ASP A 297 10.55 0.01 15.81
C ASP A 297 11.74 -0.49 14.97
N LEU A 298 12.35 -1.59 15.38
CA LEU A 298 13.50 -2.16 14.68
C LEU A 298 13.12 -2.63 13.27
N GLY A 299 12.00 -3.36 13.15
CA GLY A 299 11.53 -3.85 11.86
C GLY A 299 11.05 -2.72 10.95
N ALA A 300 10.46 -1.65 11.49
CA ALA A 300 10.12 -0.46 10.70
C ALA A 300 11.38 0.16 10.07
N LYS A 301 12.46 0.31 10.85
CA LYS A 301 13.76 0.77 10.34
C LYS A 301 14.32 -0.15 9.24
N GLN A 302 14.30 -1.47 9.47
CA GLN A 302 14.75 -2.46 8.50
C GLN A 302 13.94 -2.42 7.21
N GLY A 303 12.62 -2.21 7.28
CA GLY A 303 11.76 -2.14 6.10
C GLY A 303 11.99 -0.88 5.26
N ILE A 304 12.22 0.28 5.89
CA ILE A 304 12.63 1.50 5.18
C ILE A 304 13.97 1.28 4.48
N LEU A 305 14.92 0.64 5.16
CA LEU A 305 16.20 0.22 4.55
C LEU A 305 16.05 -1.00 3.62
N GLY A 306 14.91 -1.66 3.59
CA GLY A 306 14.61 -2.84 2.79
C GLY A 306 13.73 -2.58 1.56
N GLY A 307 13.50 -1.30 1.19
CA GLY A 307 12.79 -0.99 -0.06
C GLY A 307 11.59 -0.06 0.06
N ILE A 308 11.12 0.27 1.26
CA ILE A 308 10.03 1.25 1.46
C ILE A 308 10.52 2.67 1.17
N ASN A 309 9.74 3.46 0.47
CA ASN A 309 10.02 4.87 0.16
C ASN A 309 8.82 5.81 0.35
N ALA A 310 7.79 5.36 1.08
CA ALA A 310 6.69 6.21 1.54
C ALA A 310 6.15 5.72 2.90
N VAL A 311 5.58 6.62 3.68
CA VAL A 311 4.99 6.32 4.99
C VAL A 311 3.70 7.11 5.22
N ILE A 312 2.70 6.46 5.85
CA ILE A 312 1.57 7.16 6.45
C ILE A 312 1.97 7.54 7.87
N VAL A 313 1.82 8.81 8.22
CA VAL A 313 2.13 9.34 9.55
C VAL A 313 0.88 9.65 10.36
N GLY A 314 1.01 9.63 11.69
CA GLY A 314 -0.08 9.92 12.60
C GLY A 314 -1.04 8.74 12.80
N ASN A 315 -2.26 9.04 13.23
CA ASN A 315 -3.26 8.01 13.49
C ASN A 315 -3.85 7.47 12.20
N TYR A 316 -4.04 6.15 12.15
CA TYR A 316 -4.84 5.49 11.13
C TYR A 316 -6.34 5.67 11.40
N LEU A 317 -7.18 5.29 10.45
CA LEU A 317 -8.64 5.55 10.46
C LEU A 317 -9.36 5.08 11.73
N THR A 318 -8.99 3.91 12.27
CA THR A 318 -9.64 3.29 13.43
C THR A 318 -8.65 2.76 14.47
N THR A 319 -7.36 2.96 14.25
CA THR A 319 -6.29 2.53 15.15
C THR A 319 -5.30 3.68 15.38
N LEU A 320 -4.69 3.68 16.55
CA LEU A 320 -3.57 4.57 16.80
C LEU A 320 -2.38 4.09 15.97
N GLY A 321 -1.81 5.00 15.17
CA GLY A 321 -0.52 4.84 14.54
C GLY A 321 0.60 5.32 15.46
N ARG A 322 1.80 5.41 14.91
CA ARG A 322 2.91 6.10 15.59
C ARG A 322 2.66 7.61 15.58
N PRO A 323 3.10 8.34 16.61
CA PRO A 323 3.17 9.80 16.51
C PRO A 323 3.97 10.20 15.25
N ALA A 324 3.49 11.21 14.52
CA ALA A 324 4.15 11.65 13.28
C ALA A 324 5.62 11.99 13.51
N GLU A 325 5.93 12.62 14.64
CA GLU A 325 7.28 12.98 15.05
C GLU A 325 8.21 11.76 15.13
N ALA A 326 7.71 10.62 15.59
CA ALA A 326 8.54 9.41 15.71
C ALA A 326 8.94 8.82 14.34
N ASP A 327 8.09 8.97 13.32
CA ASP A 327 8.44 8.58 11.96
C ASP A 327 9.39 9.60 11.31
N LEU A 328 9.18 10.89 11.54
CA LEU A 328 10.07 11.95 11.04
C LEU A 328 11.46 11.84 11.67
N ASP A 329 11.55 11.57 12.98
CA ASP A 329 12.81 11.33 13.68
C ASP A 329 13.55 10.12 13.11
N LEU A 330 12.82 9.03 12.83
CA LEU A 330 13.38 7.83 12.18
C LEU A 330 13.95 8.14 10.79
N LEU A 331 13.24 8.91 9.99
CA LEU A 331 13.74 9.32 8.66
C LEU A 331 14.99 10.21 8.80
N GLY A 332 15.00 11.11 9.79
CA GLY A 332 16.17 11.94 10.14
C GLY A 332 17.38 11.10 10.55
N GLU A 333 17.21 10.10 11.41
CA GLU A 333 18.28 9.16 11.78
C GLU A 333 18.86 8.42 10.57
N LEU A 334 17.97 8.00 9.65
CA LEU A 334 18.36 7.29 8.44
C LEU A 334 18.92 8.22 7.35
N LYS A 335 18.92 9.54 7.58
CA LYS A 335 19.31 10.57 6.60
C LYS A 335 18.56 10.46 5.29
N MET A 336 17.28 10.10 5.37
CA MET A 336 16.39 10.02 4.21
C MET A 336 15.57 11.31 4.12
N PRO A 337 15.75 12.12 3.05
CA PRO A 337 15.00 13.37 2.89
C PRO A 337 13.51 13.08 2.66
N ILE A 338 12.66 13.98 3.15
CA ILE A 338 11.24 13.95 2.83
C ILE A 338 11.05 14.62 1.47
N LYS A 339 10.26 13.99 0.59
CA LYS A 339 9.96 14.51 -0.74
C LYS A 339 9.21 15.85 -0.64
N ALA A 340 9.65 16.86 -1.38
CA ALA A 340 8.99 18.17 -1.41
C ALA A 340 7.84 18.20 -2.43
N LEU A 341 6.80 19.02 -2.16
CA LEU A 341 5.59 19.17 -3.00
C LEU A 341 5.86 19.56 -4.46
N ASN A 342 6.96 20.28 -4.71
CA ASN A 342 7.24 20.88 -6.02
C ASN A 342 8.34 20.16 -6.81
N GLU A 343 8.80 19.01 -6.36
CA GLU A 343 9.75 18.19 -7.11
C GLU A 343 8.99 17.19 -7.98
N THR A 344 8.60 17.64 -9.19
CA THR A 344 8.20 16.73 -10.27
C THR A 344 9.42 15.95 -10.71
N LEU A 345 9.36 14.64 -10.59
CA LEU A 345 10.34 13.71 -11.15
C LEU A 345 10.38 13.78 -12.67
#